data_2b71d44f03a60f14eec34e404006e399
#
_entry.id   2b71d44f03a60f14eec34e404006e399
#
_cell.length_a   1.000
_cell.length_b   1.000
_cell.length_c   1.000
_cell.angle_alpha   90.00
_cell.angle_beta   90.00
_cell.angle_gamma   90.00
#
_symmetry.space_group_name_H-M   'P 1'
#
loop_
_entity.id
_entity.type
_entity.pdbx_description
1 polymer ?
#
loop_
_entity_poly.entity_id
_entity_poly.type
_entity_poly.pdbx_seq_one_letter_code
_entity_poly.pdbx_strand_id
1 'polypeptide(L)'
;LIDLGQGERRMGASILEQWLNQSAPEGRQVAHDHVPDLEDPQLLVRLSQALTQLRQNEQVLAYHDRSDGGLLATVCEMAFAGHVGVSLNIDMLITEGDGISDSRADVGDSKNWASQVSARRDELSLRALFNEELGVVLQVKTSQRDAVMQVLRQHGLSKHSHYIGKTRPAASTIDAGKGCISIWRDAKEIFSASLRDLHQVWDSVSWKICQLRDHPQGADSEHDAAGRDDDPGLKVKPSFDPTADIAAPYLHLARPKVAILREQGVNSHLEMAYAFHLAGFEAHDVHMSDLQSGRAHLSDFQGLVACGGFSYGDTLGAGVGWARSITFNPALRE
;
A
#
# COMPACT_ATOMS: atom_id res chain seq x y z
N LEU A 1 15.23 -2.22 -0.02
CA LEU A 1 14.81 -0.84 0.20
C LEU A 1 15.40 0.06 -0.89
N ILE A 2 14.59 0.89 -1.49
CA ILE A 2 15.04 2.03 -2.29
C ILE A 2 14.67 3.27 -1.46
N ASP A 3 15.67 4.01 -1.01
CA ASP A 3 15.53 5.14 -0.11
C ASP A 3 15.74 6.47 -0.88
N LEU A 4 14.70 7.26 -1.01
CA LEU A 4 14.77 8.55 -1.69
C LEU A 4 15.15 9.71 -0.75
N GLY A 5 15.19 9.48 0.57
CA GLY A 5 15.63 10.45 1.57
C GLY A 5 17.14 10.74 1.55
N GLN A 6 17.89 10.08 0.65
CA GLN A 6 19.32 10.33 0.44
C GLN A 6 20.22 10.21 1.69
N GLY A 7 19.81 9.35 2.64
CA GLY A 7 20.53 9.17 3.91
C GLY A 7 19.99 10.05 5.04
N GLU A 8 19.12 11.00 4.73
CA GLU A 8 18.33 11.68 5.75
C GLU A 8 17.41 10.69 6.44
N ARG A 9 17.18 10.88 7.72
CA ARG A 9 16.32 10.04 8.56
C ARG A 9 15.53 10.93 9.48
N ARG A 10 14.82 11.89 8.85
CA ARG A 10 14.02 12.88 9.55
C ARG A 10 12.83 12.19 10.19
N MET A 11 12.58 12.51 11.45
CA MET A 11 11.51 11.90 12.25
C MET A 11 10.32 12.84 12.44
N GLY A 12 10.43 14.09 11.97
CA GLY A 12 9.37 15.08 12.16
C GLY A 12 8.05 14.64 11.60
N ALA A 13 7.00 14.80 12.39
CA ALA A 13 5.63 14.37 12.11
C ALA A 13 5.43 12.85 11.92
N SER A 14 6.44 12.00 12.11
CA SER A 14 6.28 10.55 12.07
C SER A 14 5.33 10.05 13.15
N ILE A 15 4.71 8.90 12.91
CA ILE A 15 3.81 8.24 13.90
C ILE A 15 4.56 8.00 15.22
N LEU A 16 5.85 7.63 15.16
CA LEU A 16 6.64 7.44 16.37
C LEU A 16 6.82 8.77 17.15
N GLU A 17 7.14 9.87 16.47
CA GLU A 17 7.25 11.17 17.12
C GLU A 17 5.92 11.61 17.74
N GLN A 18 4.82 11.46 17.02
CA GLN A 18 3.49 11.79 17.51
C GLN A 18 3.15 10.99 18.76
N TRP A 19 3.41 9.67 18.75
CA TRP A 19 3.16 8.81 19.90
C TRP A 19 4.03 9.17 21.11
N LEU A 20 5.32 9.45 20.91
CA LEU A 20 6.24 9.87 21.96
C LEU A 20 5.76 11.18 22.61
N ASN A 21 5.33 12.15 21.79
CA ASN A 21 4.85 13.44 22.29
C ASN A 21 3.52 13.33 23.06
N GLN A 22 2.62 12.45 22.62
CA GLN A 22 1.36 12.16 23.33
C GLN A 22 1.60 11.41 24.65
N SER A 23 2.60 10.54 24.70
CA SER A 23 2.92 9.70 25.84
C SER A 23 3.85 10.37 26.84
N ALA A 24 4.49 11.47 26.46
CA ALA A 24 5.43 12.18 27.30
C ALA A 24 4.71 12.91 28.46
N PRO A 25 5.28 12.92 29.67
CA PRO A 25 4.80 13.78 30.74
C PRO A 25 4.78 15.23 30.32
N GLU A 26 3.82 16.01 30.86
CA GLU A 26 3.68 17.43 30.59
C GLU A 26 5.05 18.17 30.76
N GLY A 27 5.49 18.87 29.72
CA GLY A 27 6.77 19.58 29.70
C GLY A 27 8.01 18.76 29.28
N ARG A 28 7.83 17.49 28.86
CA ARG A 28 8.89 16.63 28.29
C ARG A 28 8.59 16.19 26.87
N GLN A 29 8.12 17.11 26.04
CA GLN A 29 7.95 16.80 24.61
C GLN A 29 9.32 16.54 23.96
N VAL A 30 9.35 15.55 23.07
CA VAL A 30 10.52 15.31 22.20
C VAL A 30 10.69 16.53 21.30
N ALA A 31 11.92 16.99 21.14
CA ALA A 31 12.20 18.09 20.22
C ALA A 31 11.75 17.70 18.81
N HIS A 32 11.01 18.59 18.15
CA HIS A 32 10.58 18.37 16.78
C HIS A 32 11.79 18.26 15.86
N ASP A 33 11.85 17.19 15.11
CA ASP A 33 12.83 17.00 14.05
C ASP A 33 12.29 17.60 12.73
N HIS A 34 13.14 17.67 11.71
CA HIS A 34 12.71 18.06 10.37
C HIS A 34 11.74 17.01 9.82
N VAL A 35 10.78 17.48 9.03
CA VAL A 35 9.81 16.62 8.33
C VAL A 35 10.48 16.04 7.08
N PRO A 36 10.20 14.77 6.72
CA PRO A 36 10.60 14.22 5.43
C PRO A 36 10.17 15.09 4.25
N ASP A 37 11.06 15.24 3.26
CA ASP A 37 10.80 15.99 2.04
C ASP A 37 11.53 15.35 0.87
N LEU A 38 11.11 15.65 -0.34
CA LEU A 38 11.74 15.19 -1.57
C LEU A 38 12.71 16.26 -2.10
N GLU A 39 13.99 16.14 -1.75
CA GLU A 39 15.04 17.08 -2.14
C GLU A 39 15.27 17.13 -3.67
N ASP A 40 15.16 16.00 -4.33
CA ASP A 40 15.31 15.88 -5.78
C ASP A 40 14.08 15.19 -6.40
N PRO A 41 13.11 15.94 -6.96
CA PRO A 41 11.94 15.38 -7.61
C PRO A 41 12.25 14.40 -8.75
N GLN A 42 13.43 14.50 -9.36
CA GLN A 42 13.85 13.58 -10.42
C GLN A 42 14.06 12.14 -9.90
N LEU A 43 14.35 11.98 -8.61
CA LEU A 43 14.44 10.64 -8.01
C LEU A 43 13.10 9.90 -8.07
N LEU A 44 11.98 10.60 -7.87
CA LEU A 44 10.65 10.00 -7.96
C LEU A 44 10.32 9.58 -9.40
N VAL A 45 10.67 10.42 -10.38
CA VAL A 45 10.53 10.07 -11.81
C VAL A 45 11.36 8.84 -12.15
N ARG A 46 12.62 8.81 -11.72
CA ARG A 46 13.53 7.66 -11.93
C ARG A 46 13.01 6.39 -11.25
N LEU A 47 12.48 6.52 -10.03
CA LEU A 47 11.85 5.39 -9.32
C LEU A 47 10.68 4.83 -10.11
N SER A 48 9.75 5.67 -10.58
CA SER A 48 8.60 5.26 -11.39
C SER A 48 9.01 4.53 -12.66
N GLN A 49 10.02 5.05 -13.38
CA GLN A 49 10.56 4.41 -14.59
C GLN A 49 11.20 3.05 -14.26
N ALA A 50 12.01 2.97 -13.20
CA ALA A 50 12.66 1.73 -12.78
C ALA A 50 11.62 0.67 -12.38
N LEU A 51 10.60 1.04 -11.60
CA LEU A 51 9.52 0.13 -11.19
C LEU A 51 8.72 -0.37 -12.40
N THR A 52 8.43 0.50 -13.36
CA THR A 52 7.76 0.11 -14.60
C THR A 52 8.57 -0.94 -15.35
N GLN A 53 9.87 -0.72 -15.52
CA GLN A 53 10.76 -1.68 -16.18
C GLN A 53 10.87 -3.00 -15.40
N LEU A 54 11.04 -2.95 -14.08
CA LEU A 54 11.11 -4.14 -13.23
C LEU A 54 9.83 -4.98 -13.29
N ARG A 55 8.66 -4.34 -13.36
CA ARG A 55 7.37 -5.01 -13.51
C ARG A 55 7.24 -5.66 -14.90
N GLN A 56 7.60 -4.94 -15.97
CA GLN A 56 7.60 -5.49 -17.33
C GLN A 56 8.52 -6.72 -17.47
N ASN A 57 9.62 -6.73 -16.72
CA ASN A 57 10.57 -7.84 -16.68
C ASN A 57 10.16 -8.95 -15.70
N GLU A 58 9.01 -8.87 -15.03
CA GLU A 58 8.55 -9.82 -14.00
C GLU A 58 9.59 -10.07 -12.89
N GLN A 59 10.29 -9.00 -12.48
CA GLN A 59 11.39 -9.06 -11.49
C GLN A 59 10.93 -8.69 -10.07
N VAL A 60 9.70 -8.21 -9.89
CA VAL A 60 9.12 -7.84 -8.59
C VAL A 60 8.13 -8.89 -8.14
N LEU A 61 8.33 -9.46 -6.95
CA LEU A 61 7.43 -10.42 -6.32
C LEU A 61 6.43 -9.74 -5.38
N ALA A 62 6.87 -8.71 -4.66
CA ALA A 62 6.04 -7.88 -3.80
C ALA A 62 6.61 -6.46 -3.74
N TYR A 63 5.73 -5.51 -3.47
CA TYR A 63 6.02 -4.09 -3.42
C TYR A 63 5.22 -3.44 -2.28
N HIS A 64 5.86 -2.53 -1.59
CA HIS A 64 5.18 -1.66 -0.62
C HIS A 64 5.91 -0.31 -0.51
N ASP A 65 5.17 0.78 -0.43
CA ASP A 65 5.71 2.10 -0.13
C ASP A 65 6.17 2.15 1.34
N ARG A 66 7.27 2.83 1.61
CA ARG A 66 7.55 3.23 2.99
C ARG A 66 6.62 4.40 3.33
N SER A 67 5.75 4.20 4.30
CA SER A 67 4.74 5.14 4.73
C SER A 67 4.69 5.25 6.26
N ASP A 68 3.51 5.49 6.83
CA ASP A 68 3.30 5.61 8.26
C ASP A 68 3.91 4.43 9.04
N GLY A 69 4.67 4.74 10.09
CA GLY A 69 5.40 3.74 10.87
C GLY A 69 6.73 3.28 10.27
N GLY A 70 7.13 3.83 9.11
CA GLY A 70 8.43 3.66 8.48
C GLY A 70 8.73 2.25 7.99
N LEU A 71 10.00 1.90 7.91
CA LEU A 71 10.48 0.63 7.37
C LEU A 71 9.92 -0.58 8.14
N LEU A 72 9.81 -0.48 9.46
CA LEU A 72 9.33 -1.62 10.28
C LEU A 72 7.89 -1.96 9.94
N ALA A 73 6.99 -0.98 9.92
CA ALA A 73 5.58 -1.18 9.56
C ALA A 73 5.46 -1.73 8.13
N THR A 74 6.14 -1.10 7.16
CA THR A 74 6.19 -1.56 5.76
C THR A 74 6.54 -3.04 5.63
N VAL A 75 7.60 -3.49 6.31
CA VAL A 75 8.03 -4.89 6.24
C VAL A 75 7.07 -5.82 6.97
N CYS A 76 6.49 -5.39 8.09
CA CYS A 76 5.46 -6.16 8.80
C CYS A 76 4.22 -6.37 7.92
N GLU A 77 3.71 -5.33 7.28
CA GLU A 77 2.53 -5.39 6.40
C GLU A 77 2.77 -6.30 5.19
N MET A 78 3.95 -6.21 4.56
CA MET A 78 4.34 -7.15 3.50
C MET A 78 4.41 -8.60 4.01
N ALA A 79 4.90 -8.80 5.23
CA ALA A 79 5.01 -10.12 5.85
C ALA A 79 3.64 -10.69 6.21
N PHE A 80 2.71 -9.87 6.71
CA PHE A 80 1.33 -10.26 7.01
C PHE A 80 0.60 -10.73 5.74
N ALA A 81 0.70 -9.94 4.67
CA ALA A 81 0.08 -10.27 3.38
C ALA A 81 0.60 -11.59 2.78
N GLY A 82 1.87 -11.92 3.01
CA GLY A 82 2.51 -13.12 2.48
C GLY A 82 2.55 -14.31 3.45
N HIS A 83 2.17 -14.13 4.71
CA HIS A 83 2.38 -15.10 5.80
C HIS A 83 3.82 -15.64 5.86
N VAL A 84 4.78 -14.74 5.64
CA VAL A 84 6.21 -15.10 5.51
C VAL A 84 7.04 -14.31 6.50
N GLY A 85 7.83 -14.98 7.33
CA GLY A 85 8.80 -14.34 8.22
C GLY A 85 9.86 -13.56 7.43
N VAL A 86 10.44 -12.55 8.06
CA VAL A 86 11.50 -11.72 7.48
C VAL A 86 12.64 -11.54 8.49
N SER A 87 13.86 -11.65 8.00
CA SER A 87 15.07 -11.27 8.73
C SER A 87 15.67 -10.03 8.08
N LEU A 88 15.68 -8.92 8.82
CA LEU A 88 16.29 -7.67 8.41
C LEU A 88 17.69 -7.54 9.01
N ASN A 89 18.59 -6.92 8.23
CA ASN A 89 19.87 -6.41 8.74
C ASN A 89 19.92 -4.91 8.41
N ILE A 90 20.06 -4.09 9.44
CA ILE A 90 20.04 -2.63 9.30
C ILE A 90 21.42 -1.99 9.28
N ASP A 91 22.51 -2.78 9.31
CA ASP A 91 23.87 -2.25 9.37
C ASP A 91 24.16 -1.24 8.27
N MET A 92 23.74 -1.55 7.02
CA MET A 92 23.92 -0.64 5.89
C MET A 92 23.14 0.67 6.02
N LEU A 93 22.02 0.65 6.74
CA LEU A 93 21.17 1.82 6.94
C LEU A 93 21.72 2.76 8.02
N ILE A 94 22.53 2.27 8.95
CA ILE A 94 23.07 3.03 10.07
C ILE A 94 24.55 3.39 9.89
N THR A 95 25.23 2.87 8.85
CA THR A 95 26.65 3.15 8.55
C THR A 95 26.85 4.10 7.39
N GLU A 96 25.80 4.42 6.63
CA GLU A 96 25.89 5.42 5.57
C GLU A 96 26.13 6.81 6.15
N GLY A 97 27.21 7.44 5.70
CA GLY A 97 27.64 8.75 6.19
C GLY A 97 28.65 8.71 7.33
N ASP A 98 29.48 7.65 7.38
CA ASP A 98 30.59 7.58 8.36
C ASP A 98 30.19 7.50 9.84
N GLY A 99 28.95 7.02 10.10
CA GLY A 99 28.34 6.99 11.45
C GLY A 99 29.14 6.28 12.54
N ILE A 100 30.19 5.53 12.19
CA ILE A 100 31.14 4.99 13.17
C ILE A 100 32.24 6.02 13.50
N SER A 101 32.70 6.79 12.52
CA SER A 101 33.69 7.83 12.74
C SER A 101 33.07 9.06 13.38
N ASP A 102 31.87 9.48 12.98
CA ASP A 102 31.15 10.59 13.58
C ASP A 102 30.80 10.33 15.04
N SER A 103 30.34 9.13 15.36
CA SER A 103 30.09 8.75 16.76
C SER A 103 31.36 8.69 17.62
N ARG A 104 32.53 8.59 17.00
CA ARG A 104 33.82 8.66 17.72
C ARG A 104 34.36 10.09 17.84
N ALA A 105 34.03 10.95 16.90
CA ALA A 105 34.49 12.37 16.89
C ALA A 105 33.74 13.20 17.94
N ASP A 106 32.45 12.93 18.17
CA ASP A 106 31.63 13.66 19.14
C ASP A 106 31.77 13.17 20.58
N VAL A 107 32.33 12.00 20.78
CA VAL A 107 32.54 11.41 22.12
C VAL A 107 33.97 11.75 22.59
N GLY A 108 34.13 12.92 23.17
CA GLY A 108 35.38 13.24 23.84
C GLY A 108 35.79 12.22 24.89
N ASP A 109 36.97 12.39 25.48
CA ASP A 109 37.62 11.51 26.47
C ASP A 109 36.77 11.21 27.73
N SER A 110 35.54 10.79 27.60
CA SER A 110 34.61 10.58 28.71
C SER A 110 34.70 9.13 29.23
N LYS A 111 34.63 8.97 30.53
CA LYS A 111 34.55 7.68 31.22
C LYS A 111 33.36 6.83 30.80
N ASN A 112 32.41 7.37 30.03
CA ASN A 112 31.18 6.74 29.58
C ASN A 112 31.12 6.51 28.07
N TRP A 113 32.27 6.51 27.38
CA TRP A 113 32.35 6.37 25.92
C TRP A 113 31.51 5.22 25.36
N ALA A 114 31.63 4.01 25.91
CA ALA A 114 30.91 2.85 25.42
C ALA A 114 29.39 3.00 25.53
N SER A 115 28.91 3.61 26.59
CA SER A 115 27.48 3.90 26.80
C SER A 115 26.96 4.91 25.80
N GLN A 116 27.74 5.96 25.51
CA GLN A 116 27.36 7.01 24.54
C GLN A 116 27.33 6.45 23.10
N VAL A 117 28.31 5.65 22.72
CA VAL A 117 28.32 4.96 21.42
C VAL A 117 27.12 4.04 21.27
N SER A 118 26.79 3.27 22.31
CA SER A 118 25.62 2.39 22.30
C SER A 118 24.33 3.21 22.14
N ALA A 119 24.15 4.28 22.91
CA ALA A 119 22.97 5.13 22.84
C ALA A 119 22.81 5.77 21.45
N ARG A 120 23.91 6.23 20.85
CA ARG A 120 23.87 6.78 19.47
C ARG A 120 23.47 5.74 18.43
N ARG A 121 23.99 4.53 18.54
CA ARG A 121 23.60 3.42 17.63
C ARG A 121 22.15 3.00 17.81
N ASP A 122 21.62 3.02 19.03
CA ASP A 122 20.21 2.75 19.30
C ASP A 122 19.33 3.83 18.67
N GLU A 123 19.69 5.11 18.80
CA GLU A 123 19.01 6.22 18.14
C GLU A 123 19.01 6.07 16.61
N LEU A 124 20.17 5.78 16.01
CA LEU A 124 20.29 5.58 14.55
C LEU A 124 19.44 4.38 14.09
N SER A 125 19.34 3.33 14.90
CA SER A 125 18.49 2.17 14.59
C SER A 125 17.02 2.53 14.62
N LEU A 126 16.57 3.31 15.62
CA LEU A 126 15.19 3.80 15.67
C LEU A 126 14.89 4.69 14.48
N ARG A 127 15.78 5.61 14.15
CA ARG A 127 15.63 6.48 12.97
C ARG A 127 15.57 5.66 11.68
N ALA A 128 16.41 4.64 11.50
CA ALA A 128 16.39 3.78 10.32
C ALA A 128 15.10 2.96 10.16
N LEU A 129 14.50 2.54 11.28
CA LEU A 129 13.30 1.71 11.29
C LEU A 129 12.00 2.51 11.21
N PHE A 130 11.96 3.72 11.75
CA PHE A 130 10.74 4.48 11.95
C PHE A 130 10.68 5.82 11.22
N ASN A 131 11.74 6.22 10.46
CA ASN A 131 11.59 7.38 9.60
C ASN A 131 10.63 7.08 8.45
N GLU A 132 9.89 8.11 8.06
CA GLU A 132 8.89 8.06 7.00
C GLU A 132 9.36 8.82 5.75
N GLU A 133 10.69 8.80 5.52
CA GLU A 133 11.28 9.32 4.28
C GLU A 133 10.73 8.57 3.08
N LEU A 134 10.55 9.24 1.94
CA LEU A 134 10.07 8.61 0.72
C LEU A 134 10.95 7.41 0.33
N GLY A 135 10.33 6.33 -0.01
CA GLY A 135 11.03 5.10 -0.41
C GLY A 135 10.08 3.93 -0.61
N VAL A 136 10.64 2.83 -1.06
CA VAL A 136 9.87 1.61 -1.34
C VAL A 136 10.65 0.37 -0.94
N VAL A 137 9.92 -0.66 -0.51
CA VAL A 137 10.46 -1.99 -0.25
C VAL A 137 10.01 -2.94 -1.36
N LEU A 138 10.95 -3.66 -1.95
CA LEU A 138 10.70 -4.66 -2.97
C LEU A 138 11.11 -6.04 -2.47
N GLN A 139 10.31 -7.05 -2.77
CA GLN A 139 10.73 -8.44 -2.72
C GLN A 139 11.11 -8.90 -4.13
N VAL A 140 12.30 -9.48 -4.27
CA VAL A 140 12.83 -9.99 -5.54
C VAL A 140 13.41 -11.38 -5.34
N LYS A 141 13.47 -12.18 -6.40
CA LYS A 141 14.16 -13.48 -6.36
C LYS A 141 15.66 -13.27 -6.17
N THR A 142 16.28 -14.06 -5.28
CA THR A 142 17.73 -14.00 -5.05
C THR A 142 18.52 -14.19 -6.34
N SER A 143 18.06 -15.06 -7.25
CA SER A 143 18.67 -15.30 -8.56
C SER A 143 18.60 -14.10 -9.52
N GLN A 144 17.68 -13.18 -9.31
CA GLN A 144 17.49 -11.98 -10.14
C GLN A 144 18.11 -10.72 -9.51
N ARG A 145 18.72 -10.85 -8.35
CA ARG A 145 19.27 -9.72 -7.58
C ARG A 145 20.16 -8.79 -8.43
N ASP A 146 21.11 -9.34 -9.13
CA ASP A 146 22.08 -8.55 -9.89
C ASP A 146 21.44 -7.88 -11.11
N ALA A 147 20.46 -8.54 -11.75
CA ALA A 147 19.67 -7.97 -12.84
C ALA A 147 18.81 -6.80 -12.35
N VAL A 148 18.16 -6.94 -11.19
CA VAL A 148 17.40 -5.84 -10.55
C VAL A 148 18.31 -4.67 -10.24
N MET A 149 19.47 -4.91 -9.63
CA MET A 149 20.44 -3.84 -9.33
C MET A 149 20.99 -3.17 -10.61
N GLN A 150 21.07 -3.90 -11.72
CA GLN A 150 21.46 -3.32 -13.00
C GLN A 150 20.38 -2.35 -13.51
N VAL A 151 19.09 -2.71 -13.43
CA VAL A 151 17.99 -1.80 -13.78
C VAL A 151 18.04 -0.55 -12.89
N LEU A 152 18.16 -0.71 -11.59
CA LEU A 152 18.23 0.44 -10.66
C LEU A 152 19.44 1.35 -10.97
N ARG A 153 20.57 0.77 -11.37
CA ARG A 153 21.75 1.53 -11.80
C ARG A 153 21.50 2.32 -13.09
N GLN A 154 20.82 1.72 -14.08
CA GLN A 154 20.47 2.39 -15.33
C GLN A 154 19.59 3.63 -15.09
N HIS A 155 18.73 3.59 -14.07
CA HIS A 155 17.89 4.72 -13.66
C HIS A 155 18.55 5.63 -12.61
N GLY A 156 19.85 5.44 -12.30
CA GLY A 156 20.59 6.28 -11.35
C GLY A 156 20.21 6.09 -9.88
N LEU A 157 19.58 4.94 -9.54
CA LEU A 157 19.11 4.63 -8.19
C LEU A 157 20.05 3.73 -7.39
N SER A 158 21.23 3.40 -7.92
CA SER A 158 22.15 2.41 -7.30
C SER A 158 22.54 2.79 -5.88
N LYS A 159 22.89 4.07 -5.64
CA LYS A 159 23.28 4.55 -4.31
C LYS A 159 22.13 4.66 -3.31
N HIS A 160 20.90 4.62 -3.81
CA HIS A 160 19.68 4.68 -3.00
C HIS A 160 19.11 3.28 -2.69
N SER A 161 19.73 2.21 -3.20
CA SER A 161 19.20 0.86 -3.18
C SER A 161 20.01 -0.04 -2.27
N HIS A 162 19.35 -0.60 -1.24
CA HIS A 162 19.98 -1.37 -0.20
C HIS A 162 19.36 -2.76 -0.06
N TYR A 163 20.20 -3.78 0.06
CA TYR A 163 19.75 -5.09 0.52
C TYR A 163 19.59 -5.07 2.02
N ILE A 164 18.36 -5.18 2.49
CA ILE A 164 18.04 -5.03 3.91
C ILE A 164 17.62 -6.35 4.57
N GLY A 165 17.38 -7.43 3.81
CA GLY A 165 16.95 -8.66 4.45
C GLY A 165 16.57 -9.77 3.49
N LYS A 166 16.02 -10.83 4.07
CA LYS A 166 15.55 -12.03 3.38
C LYS A 166 14.24 -12.50 3.99
N THR A 167 13.35 -13.01 3.14
CA THR A 167 12.18 -13.75 3.59
C THR A 167 12.61 -15.10 4.16
N ARG A 168 11.91 -15.56 5.19
CA ARG A 168 12.10 -16.88 5.81
C ARG A 168 10.79 -17.64 5.73
N PRO A 169 10.69 -18.68 4.88
CA PRO A 169 9.51 -19.55 4.87
C PRO A 169 9.28 -20.16 6.26
N ALA A 170 8.04 -20.34 6.65
CA ALA A 170 7.65 -20.88 7.95
C ALA A 170 8.31 -22.24 8.28
N ALA A 171 8.54 -23.07 7.28
CA ALA A 171 9.17 -24.37 7.41
C ALA A 171 10.68 -24.33 7.76
N SER A 172 11.32 -23.17 7.70
CA SER A 172 12.75 -23.02 8.01
C SER A 172 13.04 -22.57 9.45
N THR A 173 12.02 -22.33 10.25
CA THR A 173 12.15 -21.95 11.67
C THR A 173 12.04 -23.16 12.58
N ILE A 174 12.85 -23.20 13.65
CA ILE A 174 12.87 -24.28 14.67
C ILE A 174 11.49 -24.43 15.33
N ASP A 175 10.68 -23.38 15.36
CA ASP A 175 9.27 -23.42 15.75
C ASP A 175 8.42 -23.63 14.50
N ALA A 176 8.16 -24.90 14.17
CA ALA A 176 7.32 -25.27 13.05
C ALA A 176 5.95 -24.54 13.14
N GLY A 177 5.70 -23.66 12.17
CA GLY A 177 4.41 -22.98 11.98
C GLY A 177 4.34 -21.51 12.39
N LYS A 178 5.44 -20.89 12.84
CA LYS A 178 5.41 -19.45 13.23
C LYS A 178 6.45 -18.65 12.45
N GLY A 179 6.01 -17.85 11.49
CA GLY A 179 6.84 -16.80 10.92
C GLY A 179 7.22 -15.77 12.00
N CYS A 180 8.38 -15.17 11.90
CA CYS A 180 8.80 -14.07 12.76
C CYS A 180 9.45 -12.95 11.95
N ILE A 181 9.37 -11.73 12.47
CA ILE A 181 10.22 -10.61 12.07
C ILE A 181 11.41 -10.59 13.03
N SER A 182 12.63 -10.66 12.49
CA SER A 182 13.84 -10.48 13.27
C SER A 182 14.70 -9.36 12.68
N ILE A 183 15.23 -8.50 13.53
CA ILE A 183 16.08 -7.35 13.17
C ILE A 183 17.46 -7.55 13.74
N TRP A 184 18.47 -7.45 12.89
CA TRP A 184 19.86 -7.66 13.19
C TRP A 184 20.67 -6.39 13.01
N ARG A 185 21.55 -6.15 13.96
CA ARG A 185 22.54 -5.08 13.95
C ARG A 185 23.85 -5.60 14.56
N ASP A 186 24.97 -5.35 13.88
CA ASP A 186 26.31 -5.78 14.36
C ASP A 186 26.37 -7.29 14.67
N ALA A 187 25.79 -8.11 13.79
CA ALA A 187 25.65 -9.56 13.97
C ALA A 187 24.86 -9.99 15.22
N LYS A 188 24.15 -9.07 15.87
CA LYS A 188 23.32 -9.34 17.05
C LYS A 188 21.84 -9.10 16.67
N GLU A 189 20.97 -10.04 17.10
CA GLU A 189 19.54 -9.83 17.03
C GLU A 189 19.12 -8.79 18.09
N ILE A 190 18.57 -7.65 17.63
CA ILE A 190 18.12 -6.56 18.49
C ILE A 190 16.62 -6.56 18.71
N PHE A 191 15.86 -7.26 17.85
CA PHE A 191 14.42 -7.40 17.95
C PHE A 191 13.98 -8.71 17.30
N SER A 192 13.02 -9.40 17.91
CA SER A 192 12.32 -10.54 17.32
C SER A 192 10.91 -10.63 17.87
N ALA A 193 9.93 -10.81 16.97
CA ALA A 193 8.54 -11.01 17.36
C ALA A 193 7.84 -11.92 16.34
N SER A 194 6.82 -12.65 16.79
CA SER A 194 6.01 -13.48 15.89
C SER A 194 5.14 -12.62 14.96
N LEU A 195 4.89 -13.09 13.74
CA LEU A 195 3.95 -12.43 12.82
C LEU A 195 2.56 -12.33 13.44
N ARG A 196 2.16 -13.35 14.16
CA ARG A 196 0.88 -13.38 14.87
C ARG A 196 0.74 -12.21 15.83
N ASP A 197 1.70 -12.06 16.75
CA ASP A 197 1.63 -11.01 17.76
C ASP A 197 1.70 -9.62 17.13
N LEU A 198 2.56 -9.45 16.12
CA LEU A 198 2.67 -8.18 15.40
C LEU A 198 1.40 -7.84 14.62
N HIS A 199 0.77 -8.82 13.97
CA HIS A 199 -0.47 -8.62 13.21
C HIS A 199 -1.63 -8.26 14.12
N GLN A 200 -1.76 -8.94 15.28
CA GLN A 200 -2.78 -8.59 16.26
C GLN A 200 -2.57 -7.19 16.87
N VAL A 201 -1.33 -6.79 17.11
CA VAL A 201 -1.01 -5.43 17.56
C VAL A 201 -1.38 -4.41 16.47
N TRP A 202 -1.00 -4.67 15.23
CA TRP A 202 -1.31 -3.81 14.07
C TRP A 202 -2.83 -3.65 13.87
N ASP A 203 -3.60 -4.73 13.97
CA ASP A 203 -5.05 -4.73 13.81
C ASP A 203 -5.80 -4.14 15.03
N SER A 204 -5.16 -4.03 16.18
CA SER A 204 -5.82 -3.77 17.48
C SER A 204 -6.67 -2.49 17.50
N VAL A 205 -6.28 -1.44 16.79
CA VAL A 205 -7.03 -0.17 16.74
C VAL A 205 -8.30 -0.34 15.90
N SER A 206 -8.17 -0.91 14.70
CA SER A 206 -9.30 -1.21 13.81
C SER A 206 -10.30 -2.15 14.48
N TRP A 207 -9.80 -3.20 15.12
CA TRP A 207 -10.62 -4.13 15.90
C TRP A 207 -11.46 -3.42 16.97
N LYS A 208 -10.84 -2.57 17.80
CA LYS A 208 -11.57 -1.82 18.86
C LYS A 208 -12.61 -0.87 18.29
N ILE A 209 -12.30 -0.22 17.16
CA ILE A 209 -13.28 0.64 16.48
C ILE A 209 -14.45 -0.20 15.94
N CYS A 210 -14.17 -1.34 15.31
CA CYS A 210 -15.20 -2.26 14.82
C CYS A 210 -16.06 -2.84 15.96
N GLN A 211 -15.46 -3.19 17.11
CA GLN A 211 -16.24 -3.60 18.29
C GLN A 211 -17.27 -2.56 18.74
N LEU A 212 -16.95 -1.27 18.63
CA LEU A 212 -17.85 -0.19 19.02
C LEU A 212 -18.91 0.12 17.97
N ARG A 213 -18.59 -0.05 16.69
CA ARG A 213 -19.44 0.33 15.55
C ARG A 213 -20.31 -0.82 15.03
N ASP A 214 -19.71 -2.02 14.95
CA ASP A 214 -20.27 -3.17 14.26
C ASP A 214 -20.74 -4.24 15.28
N HIS A 215 -20.88 -5.48 14.82
CA HIS A 215 -21.21 -6.61 15.70
C HIS A 215 -19.97 -7.07 16.48
N PRO A 216 -19.91 -6.95 17.82
CA PRO A 216 -18.70 -7.19 18.60
C PRO A 216 -18.09 -8.58 18.40
N GLN A 217 -18.94 -9.63 18.36
CA GLN A 217 -18.45 -11.01 18.16
C GLN A 217 -17.90 -11.22 16.76
N GLY A 218 -18.40 -10.52 15.74
CA GLY A 218 -17.82 -10.51 14.39
C GLY A 218 -16.44 -9.88 14.40
N ALA A 219 -16.32 -8.69 15.00
CA ALA A 219 -15.04 -7.99 15.15
C ALA A 219 -14.01 -8.83 15.93
N ASP A 220 -14.40 -9.52 16.99
CA ASP A 220 -13.54 -10.42 17.74
C ASP A 220 -13.05 -11.59 16.89
N SER A 221 -13.96 -12.19 16.11
CA SER A 221 -13.63 -13.30 15.20
C SER A 221 -12.64 -12.90 14.10
N GLU A 222 -12.76 -11.69 13.55
CA GLU A 222 -11.82 -11.16 12.56
C GLU A 222 -10.44 -10.92 13.17
N HIS A 223 -10.38 -10.30 14.35
CA HIS A 223 -9.14 -10.07 15.07
C HIS A 223 -8.42 -11.37 15.46
N ASP A 224 -9.18 -12.38 15.91
CA ASP A 224 -8.64 -13.71 16.20
C ASP A 224 -8.11 -14.40 14.94
N ALA A 225 -8.79 -14.23 13.80
CA ALA A 225 -8.34 -14.76 12.50
C ALA A 225 -7.03 -14.12 12.03
N ALA A 226 -6.84 -12.81 12.23
CA ALA A 226 -5.58 -12.12 11.92
C ALA A 226 -4.38 -12.72 12.66
N GLY A 227 -4.60 -13.30 13.86
CA GLY A 227 -3.56 -14.01 14.64
C GLY A 227 -3.38 -15.49 14.29
N ARG A 228 -4.01 -16.03 13.26
CA ARG A 228 -3.98 -17.46 12.93
C ARG A 228 -3.03 -17.75 11.78
N ASP A 229 -2.05 -18.64 12.04
CA ASP A 229 -1.10 -19.11 11.02
C ASP A 229 -1.76 -20.14 10.06
N ASP A 230 -2.85 -20.78 10.48
CA ASP A 230 -3.54 -21.85 9.76
C ASP A 230 -4.78 -21.37 9.00
N ASP A 231 -5.03 -20.06 8.94
CA ASP A 231 -6.15 -19.53 8.19
C ASP A 231 -5.93 -19.78 6.68
N PRO A 232 -6.83 -20.54 6.02
CA PRO A 232 -6.67 -20.84 4.61
C PRO A 232 -6.92 -19.64 3.70
N GLY A 233 -7.38 -18.52 4.23
CA GLY A 233 -7.83 -17.35 3.49
C GLY A 233 -9.14 -17.62 2.71
N LEU A 234 -9.54 -16.62 1.93
CA LEU A 234 -10.73 -16.70 1.09
C LEU A 234 -10.43 -17.50 -0.18
N LYS A 235 -11.25 -18.53 -0.45
CA LYS A 235 -11.13 -19.35 -1.65
C LYS A 235 -12.45 -19.34 -2.40
N VAL A 236 -12.40 -18.93 -3.65
CA VAL A 236 -13.55 -18.93 -4.55
C VAL A 236 -13.63 -20.28 -5.27
N LYS A 237 -14.83 -20.88 -5.29
CA LYS A 237 -15.15 -22.04 -6.12
C LYS A 237 -16.31 -21.65 -7.05
N PRO A 238 -16.03 -21.04 -8.22
CA PRO A 238 -17.07 -20.66 -9.16
C PRO A 238 -17.86 -21.89 -9.63
N SER A 239 -19.16 -21.73 -9.81
CA SER A 239 -20.03 -22.74 -10.40
C SER A 239 -19.98 -22.75 -11.95
N PHE A 240 -19.16 -21.88 -12.52
CA PHE A 240 -18.95 -21.70 -13.95
C PHE A 240 -17.46 -21.69 -14.25
N ASP A 241 -17.10 -21.88 -15.53
CA ASP A 241 -15.72 -21.72 -15.99
C ASP A 241 -15.41 -20.21 -16.17
N PRO A 242 -14.56 -19.61 -15.32
CA PRO A 242 -14.22 -18.17 -15.42
C PRO A 242 -13.40 -17.82 -16.68
N THR A 243 -12.89 -18.82 -17.41
CA THR A 243 -12.13 -18.61 -18.65
C THR A 243 -13.02 -18.70 -19.90
N ALA A 244 -14.29 -19.12 -19.74
CA ALA A 244 -15.22 -19.21 -20.84
C ALA A 244 -15.60 -17.82 -21.36
N ASP A 245 -15.33 -17.58 -22.64
CA ASP A 245 -15.79 -16.36 -23.32
C ASP A 245 -17.24 -16.51 -23.75
N ILE A 246 -18.16 -15.97 -22.95
CA ILE A 246 -19.59 -16.00 -23.24
C ILE A 246 -19.98 -15.15 -24.46
N ALA A 247 -19.13 -14.21 -24.88
CA ALA A 247 -19.36 -13.38 -26.06
C ALA A 247 -18.91 -14.05 -27.37
N ALA A 248 -18.08 -15.09 -27.30
CA ALA A 248 -17.52 -15.76 -28.47
C ALA A 248 -18.58 -16.16 -29.53
N PRO A 249 -19.76 -16.68 -29.18
CA PRO A 249 -20.81 -17.04 -30.18
C PRO A 249 -21.37 -15.81 -30.92
N TYR A 250 -21.20 -14.59 -30.38
CA TYR A 250 -21.82 -13.36 -30.85
C TYR A 250 -20.85 -12.41 -31.53
N LEU A 251 -19.55 -12.71 -31.59
CA LEU A 251 -18.50 -11.81 -32.11
C LEU A 251 -18.72 -11.35 -33.55
N HIS A 252 -19.43 -12.14 -34.36
CA HIS A 252 -19.73 -11.84 -35.78
C HIS A 252 -21.16 -11.31 -36.01
N LEU A 253 -21.92 -11.10 -34.96
CA LEU A 253 -23.26 -10.54 -35.04
C LEU A 253 -23.24 -9.03 -34.83
N ALA A 254 -24.32 -8.36 -35.24
CA ALA A 254 -24.49 -6.95 -34.90
C ALA A 254 -24.56 -6.79 -33.38
N ARG A 255 -23.73 -5.90 -32.84
CA ARG A 255 -23.68 -5.64 -31.41
C ARG A 255 -24.85 -4.78 -30.98
N PRO A 256 -25.67 -5.22 -30.01
CA PRO A 256 -26.72 -4.36 -29.47
C PRO A 256 -26.12 -3.13 -28.80
N LYS A 257 -26.73 -1.96 -29.01
CA LYS A 257 -26.29 -0.70 -28.39
C LYS A 257 -26.83 -0.59 -26.98
N VAL A 258 -25.96 -0.22 -26.04
CA VAL A 258 -26.33 0.04 -24.65
C VAL A 258 -25.89 1.43 -24.26
N ALA A 259 -26.80 2.22 -23.67
CA ALA A 259 -26.49 3.51 -23.09
C ALA A 259 -25.94 3.33 -21.67
N ILE A 260 -24.70 3.74 -21.46
CA ILE A 260 -24.10 3.82 -20.14
C ILE A 260 -24.37 5.23 -19.63
N LEU A 261 -25.45 5.35 -18.85
CA LEU A 261 -25.93 6.65 -18.38
C LEU A 261 -25.09 7.12 -17.19
N ARG A 262 -24.69 8.38 -17.25
CA ARG A 262 -24.02 9.03 -16.15
C ARG A 262 -24.50 10.46 -15.91
N GLU A 263 -24.28 10.92 -14.71
CA GLU A 263 -24.47 12.29 -14.27
C GLU A 263 -23.23 12.78 -13.53
N GLN A 264 -23.17 14.03 -13.21
CA GLN A 264 -22.11 14.65 -12.42
C GLN A 264 -21.84 13.83 -11.15
N GLY A 265 -20.57 13.43 -10.93
CA GLY A 265 -20.13 12.63 -9.77
C GLY A 265 -20.16 11.13 -9.97
N VAL A 266 -20.63 10.62 -11.11
CA VAL A 266 -20.52 9.19 -11.46
C VAL A 266 -19.08 8.88 -11.85
N ASN A 267 -18.54 7.76 -11.35
CA ASN A 267 -17.16 7.37 -11.58
C ASN A 267 -16.95 5.92 -12.07
N SER A 268 -18.01 5.15 -12.25
CA SER A 268 -17.94 3.74 -12.68
C SER A 268 -18.41 3.50 -14.12
N HIS A 269 -18.62 4.54 -14.91
CA HIS A 269 -19.14 4.43 -16.27
C HIS A 269 -18.15 3.79 -17.25
N LEU A 270 -16.85 4.00 -17.08
CA LEU A 270 -15.82 3.40 -17.93
C LEU A 270 -15.70 1.89 -17.69
N GLU A 271 -15.70 1.47 -16.45
CA GLU A 271 -15.65 0.06 -16.06
C GLU A 271 -16.91 -0.66 -16.53
N MET A 272 -18.07 -0.02 -16.41
CA MET A 272 -19.33 -0.56 -16.90
C MET A 272 -19.34 -0.67 -18.43
N ALA A 273 -18.88 0.36 -19.13
CA ALA A 273 -18.76 0.33 -20.59
C ALA A 273 -17.83 -0.80 -21.05
N TYR A 274 -16.71 -1.00 -20.36
CA TYR A 274 -15.79 -2.08 -20.65
C TYR A 274 -16.41 -3.46 -20.40
N ALA A 275 -17.15 -3.65 -19.31
CA ALA A 275 -17.83 -4.90 -19.01
C ALA A 275 -18.86 -5.25 -20.09
N PHE A 276 -19.65 -4.28 -20.54
CA PHE A 276 -20.59 -4.48 -21.65
C PHE A 276 -19.89 -4.76 -22.98
N HIS A 277 -18.77 -4.08 -23.24
CA HIS A 277 -17.96 -4.34 -24.43
C HIS A 277 -17.44 -5.79 -24.46
N LEU A 278 -16.92 -6.28 -23.33
CA LEU A 278 -16.48 -7.68 -23.21
C LEU A 278 -17.63 -8.66 -23.39
N ALA A 279 -18.83 -8.31 -22.95
CA ALA A 279 -20.04 -9.12 -23.15
C ALA A 279 -20.62 -9.05 -24.58
N GLY A 280 -19.97 -8.32 -25.51
CA GLY A 280 -20.37 -8.27 -26.91
C GLY A 280 -21.34 -7.14 -27.27
N PHE A 281 -21.52 -6.15 -26.41
CA PHE A 281 -22.35 -4.97 -26.69
C PHE A 281 -21.53 -3.83 -27.29
N GLU A 282 -22.23 -2.90 -27.96
CA GLU A 282 -21.72 -1.59 -28.35
C GLU A 282 -22.09 -0.58 -27.23
N ALA A 283 -21.17 -0.31 -26.32
CA ALA A 283 -21.40 0.56 -25.19
C ALA A 283 -21.18 2.04 -25.56
N HIS A 284 -22.17 2.89 -25.26
CA HIS A 284 -22.13 4.32 -25.49
C HIS A 284 -22.17 5.08 -24.18
N ASP A 285 -21.23 5.99 -23.96
CA ASP A 285 -21.25 6.93 -22.84
C ASP A 285 -22.31 8.00 -23.10
N VAL A 286 -23.33 8.07 -22.25
CA VAL A 286 -24.45 9.00 -22.37
C VAL A 286 -24.58 9.81 -21.08
N HIS A 287 -24.27 11.10 -21.15
CA HIS A 287 -24.49 11.99 -20.03
C HIS A 287 -25.96 12.48 -20.01
N MET A 288 -26.51 12.74 -18.81
CA MET A 288 -27.89 13.27 -18.69
C MET A 288 -28.13 14.52 -19.54
N SER A 289 -27.12 15.39 -19.70
CA SER A 289 -27.21 16.55 -20.56
C SER A 289 -27.38 16.21 -22.06
N ASP A 290 -26.95 15.02 -22.50
CA ASP A 290 -27.14 14.60 -23.89
C ASP A 290 -28.61 14.27 -24.16
N LEU A 291 -29.26 13.61 -23.20
CA LEU A 291 -30.70 13.36 -23.25
C LEU A 291 -31.49 14.65 -23.15
N GLN A 292 -31.12 15.56 -22.24
CA GLN A 292 -31.81 16.84 -22.06
C GLN A 292 -31.73 17.77 -23.29
N SER A 293 -30.61 17.73 -24.00
CA SER A 293 -30.38 18.54 -25.20
C SER A 293 -30.84 17.87 -26.50
N GLY A 294 -31.30 16.62 -26.44
CA GLY A 294 -31.68 15.86 -27.61
C GLY A 294 -30.50 15.40 -28.49
N ARG A 295 -29.27 15.40 -27.93
CA ARG A 295 -28.11 14.86 -28.65
C ARG A 295 -28.10 13.34 -28.68
N ALA A 296 -28.74 12.69 -27.68
CA ALA A 296 -28.97 11.28 -27.64
C ALA A 296 -30.42 10.99 -27.29
N HIS A 297 -30.98 9.94 -27.87
CA HIS A 297 -32.34 9.48 -27.57
C HIS A 297 -32.28 8.03 -27.06
N LEU A 298 -33.02 7.70 -26.00
CA LEU A 298 -33.05 6.33 -25.45
C LEU A 298 -33.55 5.29 -26.45
N SER A 299 -34.38 5.72 -27.42
CA SER A 299 -34.84 4.86 -28.54
C SER A 299 -33.71 4.35 -29.44
N ASP A 300 -32.52 4.96 -29.40
CA ASP A 300 -31.36 4.55 -30.19
C ASP A 300 -30.64 3.33 -29.60
N PHE A 301 -31.03 2.92 -28.40
CA PHE A 301 -30.39 1.85 -27.63
C PHE A 301 -31.35 0.72 -27.32
N GLN A 302 -30.79 -0.50 -27.20
CA GLN A 302 -31.50 -1.71 -26.78
C GLN A 302 -31.39 -1.96 -25.26
N GLY A 303 -30.48 -1.25 -24.60
CA GLY A 303 -30.27 -1.36 -23.17
C GLY A 303 -29.87 -0.02 -22.55
N LEU A 304 -30.15 0.11 -21.26
CA LEU A 304 -29.83 1.28 -20.45
C LEU A 304 -29.23 0.83 -19.13
N VAL A 305 -28.14 1.45 -18.73
CA VAL A 305 -27.49 1.21 -17.45
C VAL A 305 -27.25 2.56 -16.74
N ALA A 306 -27.76 2.68 -15.54
CA ALA A 306 -27.47 3.82 -14.67
C ALA A 306 -26.34 3.41 -13.68
N CYS A 307 -25.17 4.02 -13.84
CA CYS A 307 -24.01 3.71 -13.01
C CYS A 307 -24.11 4.35 -11.63
N GLY A 308 -23.55 3.66 -10.61
CA GLY A 308 -23.39 4.21 -9.27
C GLY A 308 -22.30 5.27 -9.20
N GLY A 309 -22.23 5.96 -8.07
CA GLY A 309 -21.25 7.01 -7.77
C GLY A 309 -21.87 8.10 -6.91
N PHE A 310 -21.08 9.15 -6.69
CA PHE A 310 -21.49 10.29 -5.85
C PHE A 310 -22.26 11.34 -6.67
N SER A 311 -23.33 10.93 -7.34
CA SER A 311 -24.14 11.83 -8.17
C SER A 311 -24.59 13.06 -7.37
N TYR A 312 -24.29 14.25 -7.89
CA TYR A 312 -24.51 15.54 -7.24
C TYR A 312 -23.81 15.68 -5.88
N GLY A 313 -22.70 14.96 -5.64
CA GLY A 313 -22.04 14.90 -4.33
C GLY A 313 -22.93 14.35 -3.22
N ASP A 314 -23.91 13.49 -3.55
CA ASP A 314 -24.95 12.93 -2.68
C ASP A 314 -25.92 13.97 -2.05
N THR A 315 -25.77 15.24 -2.38
CA THR A 315 -26.56 16.34 -1.79
C THR A 315 -28.07 16.17 -2.01
N LEU A 316 -28.47 15.62 -3.15
CA LEU A 316 -29.86 15.39 -3.53
C LEU A 316 -30.31 13.93 -3.31
N GLY A 317 -29.53 13.12 -2.59
CA GLY A 317 -29.78 11.71 -2.40
C GLY A 317 -29.50 10.88 -3.65
N ALA A 318 -28.45 11.21 -4.41
CA ALA A 318 -27.94 10.46 -5.56
C ALA A 318 -29.05 10.00 -6.55
N GLY A 319 -29.48 8.74 -6.51
CA GLY A 319 -30.52 8.19 -7.38
C GLY A 319 -31.88 8.89 -7.28
N VAL A 320 -32.22 9.44 -6.13
CA VAL A 320 -33.43 10.27 -5.96
C VAL A 320 -33.28 11.59 -6.76
N GLY A 321 -32.08 12.18 -6.76
CA GLY A 321 -31.75 13.35 -7.59
C GLY A 321 -31.94 13.06 -9.08
N TRP A 322 -31.43 11.92 -9.57
CA TRP A 322 -31.66 11.49 -10.96
C TRP A 322 -33.14 11.30 -11.29
N ALA A 323 -33.85 10.55 -10.47
CA ALA A 323 -35.27 10.30 -10.67
C ALA A 323 -36.07 11.60 -10.75
N ARG A 324 -35.75 12.58 -9.91
CA ARG A 324 -36.38 13.90 -9.94
C ARG A 324 -36.01 14.69 -11.20
N SER A 325 -34.75 14.68 -11.59
CA SER A 325 -34.29 15.35 -12.83
C SER A 325 -35.03 14.82 -14.05
N ILE A 326 -35.30 13.53 -14.12
CA ILE A 326 -36.09 12.91 -15.19
C ILE A 326 -37.58 13.27 -15.04
N THR A 327 -38.15 13.03 -13.86
CA THR A 327 -39.59 13.16 -13.64
C THR A 327 -40.11 14.58 -13.84
N PHE A 328 -39.32 15.58 -13.44
CA PHE A 328 -39.71 17.00 -13.55
C PHE A 328 -39.25 17.66 -14.86
N ASN A 329 -38.55 16.95 -15.72
CA ASN A 329 -38.20 17.43 -17.06
C ASN A 329 -39.19 16.88 -18.10
N PRO A 330 -40.06 17.72 -18.71
CA PRO A 330 -41.05 17.24 -19.69
C PRO A 330 -40.44 16.49 -20.87
N ALA A 331 -39.23 16.88 -21.32
CA ALA A 331 -38.55 16.24 -22.44
C ALA A 331 -37.98 14.85 -22.13
N LEU A 332 -37.84 14.50 -20.84
CA LEU A 332 -37.30 13.20 -20.41
C LEU A 332 -38.39 12.29 -19.83
N ARG A 333 -39.57 12.79 -19.57
CA ARG A 333 -40.66 12.07 -18.93
C ARG A 333 -41.41 11.14 -19.87
N GLU A 334 -41.45 11.49 -21.16
CA GLU A 334 -42.10 10.73 -22.24
C GLU A 334 -41.18 9.57 -22.70
#